data_5a610044af9cb28e1afa26d0d7fc062a
#
_entry.id   5a610044af9cb28e1afa26d0d7fc062a
#
_cell.length_a   1.000
_cell.length_b   1.000
_cell.length_c   1.000
_cell.angle_alpha   90.00
_cell.angle_beta   90.00
_cell.angle_gamma   90.00
#
_symmetry.space_group_name_H-M   'P 1'
#
loop_
_entity.id
_entity.type
_entity.pdbx_description
1 polymer ?
#
loop_
_entity_poly.entity_id
_entity_poly.type
_entity_poly.pdbx_seq_one_letter_code
_entity_poly.pdbx_strand_id
1 'polypeptide(L)'
;VRLVGSEMCIRDRLIEVMKNSKKICNHLHLPLQSGSSRILKIMNRHYDKEHYLELVDKIRAAVPDIALTTDIIVGFPGETEEDFEETMDVVRRVRYDSAFTFIYSKRTGTPAATMDDQIPEEVIKERFDRLLHEVQTISAEKAGKLTGQTLPVLVEEVNGQDTSLVTGKLTNNSTVHFPGTADMIGTIQNVVLEE
;
A
#
# COMPACT_ATOMS: atom_id res chain seq x y z
N VAL A 1 -21.29 9.75 3.69
CA VAL A 1 -20.15 10.59 4.12
C VAL A 1 -19.06 10.41 3.07
N ARG A 2 -18.81 11.44 2.30
CA ARG A 2 -17.73 11.44 1.32
C ARG A 2 -16.43 11.59 2.09
N LEU A 3 -15.64 10.54 2.19
CA LEU A 3 -14.26 10.62 2.62
C LEU A 3 -13.48 11.36 1.52
N VAL A 4 -13.48 12.68 1.59
CA VAL A 4 -12.73 13.54 0.68
C VAL A 4 -11.33 13.64 1.24
N GLY A 5 -10.37 13.04 0.51
CA GLY A 5 -8.95 13.27 0.72
C GLY A 5 -8.40 12.67 2.00
N SER A 6 -8.18 11.35 2.01
CA SER A 6 -7.43 10.70 3.09
C SER A 6 -6.07 11.36 3.32
N GLU A 7 -5.43 11.83 2.24
CA GLU A 7 -4.11 12.47 2.27
C GLU A 7 -4.10 13.80 3.05
N MET A 8 -5.17 14.60 2.93
CA MET A 8 -5.29 15.87 3.68
C MET A 8 -5.83 15.68 5.11
N CYS A 9 -6.38 14.50 5.45
CA CYS A 9 -6.94 14.22 6.76
C CYS A 9 -5.95 13.57 7.73
N ILE A 10 -4.78 13.13 7.26
CA ILE A 10 -3.70 12.63 8.11
C ILE A 10 -2.99 13.84 8.72
N ARG A 11 -3.64 14.40 9.75
CA ARG A 11 -3.07 15.47 10.57
C ARG A 11 -2.29 14.86 11.73
N ASP A 12 -1.42 15.64 12.32
CA ASP A 12 -0.61 15.25 13.50
C ASP A 12 -1.43 14.51 14.56
N ARG A 13 -2.72 14.87 14.71
CA ARG A 13 -3.65 14.22 15.64
C ARG A 13 -3.93 12.75 15.32
N LEU A 14 -4.06 12.36 14.01
CA LEU A 14 -4.26 10.95 13.64
C LEU A 14 -3.00 10.15 13.94
N ILE A 15 -1.84 10.68 13.57
CA ILE A 15 -0.54 10.06 13.85
C ILE A 15 -0.35 9.86 15.36
N GLU A 16 -0.70 10.86 16.16
CA GLU A 16 -0.64 10.78 17.63
C GLU A 16 -1.58 9.70 18.18
N VAL A 17 -2.80 9.61 17.67
CA VAL A 17 -3.75 8.55 18.04
C VAL A 17 -3.22 7.16 17.68
N MET A 18 -2.66 6.97 16.49
CA MET A 18 -2.04 5.71 16.07
C MET A 18 -0.88 5.33 16.99
N LYS A 19 0.00 6.28 17.32
CA LYS A 19 1.14 6.08 18.20
C LYS A 19 0.73 5.61 19.61
N ASN A 20 -0.36 6.16 20.17
CA ASN A 20 -0.75 5.95 21.55
C ASN A 20 -1.81 4.85 21.74
N SER A 21 -2.45 4.39 20.67
CA SER A 21 -3.52 3.40 20.74
C SER A 21 -2.98 1.97 20.66
N LYS A 22 -3.36 1.14 21.64
CA LYS A 22 -3.11 -0.31 21.61
C LYS A 22 -4.15 -1.10 20.79
N LYS A 23 -5.17 -0.42 20.26
CA LYS A 23 -6.30 -1.04 19.53
C LYS A 23 -6.25 -0.79 18.03
N ILE A 24 -5.31 0.04 17.57
CA ILE A 24 -5.11 0.33 16.15
C ILE A 24 -3.94 -0.50 15.66
N CYS A 25 -4.15 -1.21 14.56
CA CYS A 25 -3.10 -1.98 13.89
C CYS A 25 -1.99 -1.05 13.37
N ASN A 26 -0.75 -1.54 13.37
CA ASN A 26 0.39 -0.83 12.80
C ASN A 26 0.38 -0.91 11.28
N HIS A 27 -0.71 -0.46 10.67
CA HIS A 27 -0.91 -0.46 9.23
C HIS A 27 -1.65 0.82 8.81
N LEU A 28 -1.18 1.42 7.72
CA LEU A 28 -1.83 2.57 7.11
C LEU A 28 -1.80 2.43 5.58
N HIS A 29 -2.98 2.53 4.97
CA HIS A 29 -3.10 2.66 3.53
C HIS A 29 -3.02 4.13 3.15
N LEU A 30 -1.94 4.50 2.42
CA LEU A 30 -1.64 5.86 2.02
C LEU A 30 -1.47 5.91 0.49
N PRO A 31 -2.54 6.19 -0.28
CA PRO A 31 -2.49 6.20 -1.74
C PRO A 31 -1.53 7.26 -2.28
N LEU A 32 -0.55 6.84 -3.09
CA LEU A 32 0.40 7.71 -3.79
C LEU A 32 -0.16 8.20 -5.12
N GLN A 33 -0.78 7.32 -5.87
CA GLN A 33 -1.27 7.46 -7.24
C GLN A 33 -0.15 7.63 -8.28
N SER A 34 0.75 8.60 -8.11
CA SER A 34 1.94 8.85 -8.90
C SER A 34 3.03 9.48 -8.02
N GLY A 35 4.29 9.20 -8.32
CA GLY A 35 5.43 9.87 -7.67
C GLY A 35 5.83 11.19 -8.33
N SER A 36 5.23 11.55 -9.48
CA SER A 36 5.50 12.83 -10.14
C SER A 36 4.52 13.91 -9.69
N SER A 37 5.07 15.00 -9.13
CA SER A 37 4.30 16.19 -8.74
C SER A 37 3.53 16.79 -9.92
N ARG A 38 4.09 16.70 -11.16
CA ARG A 38 3.43 17.13 -12.38
C ARG A 38 2.18 16.29 -12.68
N ILE A 39 2.29 14.97 -12.62
CA ILE A 39 1.16 14.06 -12.87
C ILE A 39 0.12 14.17 -11.76
N LEU A 40 0.51 14.26 -10.51
CA LEU A 40 -0.40 14.49 -9.38
C LEU A 40 -1.25 15.75 -9.59
N LYS A 41 -0.66 16.82 -10.07
CA LYS A 41 -1.39 18.07 -10.41
C LYS A 41 -2.41 17.86 -11.53
N ILE A 42 -2.05 17.10 -12.59
CA ILE A 42 -2.98 16.79 -13.70
C ILE A 42 -4.12 15.89 -13.21
N MET A 43 -3.82 14.95 -12.30
CA MET A 43 -4.81 14.11 -11.61
C MET A 43 -5.69 14.88 -10.62
N ASN A 44 -5.49 16.20 -10.49
CA ASN A 44 -6.17 17.08 -9.52
C ASN A 44 -5.96 16.62 -8.07
N ARG A 45 -4.75 16.16 -7.74
CA ARG A 45 -4.34 15.87 -6.36
C ARG A 45 -3.83 17.15 -5.70
N HIS A 46 -4.07 17.29 -4.40
CA HIS A 46 -3.72 18.49 -3.63
C HIS A 46 -2.45 18.31 -2.79
N TYR A 47 -1.58 17.42 -3.20
CA TYR A 47 -0.26 17.17 -2.62
C TYR A 47 0.74 16.94 -3.76
N ASP A 48 2.00 17.12 -3.45
CA ASP A 48 3.15 16.83 -4.30
C ASP A 48 4.01 15.69 -3.72
N LYS A 49 5.05 15.29 -4.44
CA LYS A 49 6.00 14.25 -4.04
C LYS A 49 6.66 14.56 -2.70
N GLU A 50 7.10 15.79 -2.53
CA GLU A 50 7.82 16.26 -1.34
C GLU A 50 6.94 16.17 -0.11
N HIS A 51 5.73 16.72 -0.17
CA HIS A 51 4.77 16.66 0.92
C HIS A 51 4.38 15.22 1.30
N TYR A 52 4.23 14.34 0.28
CA TYR A 52 3.94 12.93 0.52
C TYR A 52 5.08 12.23 1.27
N LEU A 53 6.34 12.46 0.86
CA LEU A 53 7.53 11.89 1.52
C LEU A 53 7.71 12.42 2.95
N GLU A 54 7.52 13.72 3.18
CA GLU A 54 7.52 14.32 4.53
C GLU A 54 6.46 13.68 5.44
N LEU A 55 5.27 13.40 4.90
CA LEU A 55 4.21 12.73 5.64
C LEU A 55 4.61 11.30 6.01
N VAL A 56 5.20 10.54 5.08
CA VAL A 56 5.73 9.20 5.34
C VAL A 56 6.77 9.23 6.46
N ASP A 57 7.70 10.19 6.42
CA ASP A 57 8.75 10.33 7.43
C ASP A 57 8.16 10.64 8.81
N LYS A 58 7.18 11.53 8.89
CA LYS A 58 6.45 11.84 10.15
C LYS A 58 5.74 10.62 10.72
N ILE A 59 5.07 9.85 9.85
CA ILE A 59 4.36 8.63 10.25
C ILE A 59 5.35 7.61 10.82
N ARG A 60 6.46 7.35 10.14
CA ARG A 60 7.48 6.40 10.58
C ARG A 60 8.22 6.85 11.84
N ALA A 61 8.46 8.15 12.00
CA ALA A 61 9.03 8.69 13.22
C ALA A 61 8.12 8.48 14.45
N ALA A 62 6.80 8.53 14.24
CA ALA A 62 5.82 8.33 15.31
C ALA A 62 5.52 6.85 15.58
N VAL A 63 5.49 6.02 14.52
CA VAL A 63 5.19 4.58 14.55
C VAL A 63 6.24 3.84 13.71
N PRO A 64 7.43 3.52 14.28
CA PRO A 64 8.56 2.99 13.50
C PRO A 64 8.27 1.70 12.72
N ASP A 65 7.45 0.81 13.29
CA ASP A 65 7.12 -0.50 12.70
C ASP A 65 5.84 -0.48 11.85
N ILE A 66 5.40 0.72 11.41
CA ILE A 66 4.18 0.83 10.62
C ILE A 66 4.36 0.20 9.25
N ALA A 67 3.43 -0.67 8.88
CA ALA A 67 3.28 -1.16 7.52
C ALA A 67 2.55 -0.12 6.68
N LEU A 68 3.14 0.26 5.56
CA LEU A 68 2.54 1.18 4.61
C LEU A 68 2.13 0.44 3.34
N THR A 69 0.87 0.62 2.95
CA THR A 69 0.36 0.17 1.65
C THR A 69 -0.11 1.37 0.82
N THR A 70 -0.14 1.22 -0.49
CA THR A 70 -0.44 2.33 -1.40
C THR A 70 -1.17 1.87 -2.65
N ASP A 71 -1.72 2.83 -3.40
CA ASP A 71 -2.21 2.69 -4.77
C ASP A 71 -1.29 3.44 -5.71
N ILE A 72 -0.95 2.83 -6.86
CA ILE A 72 -0.13 3.44 -7.91
C ILE A 72 -0.81 3.19 -9.26
N ILE A 73 -0.92 4.23 -10.07
CA ILE A 73 -1.49 4.19 -11.42
C ILE A 73 -0.37 4.47 -12.42
N VAL A 74 -0.19 3.58 -13.39
CA VAL A 74 0.78 3.70 -14.50
C VAL A 74 0.04 4.02 -15.79
N GLY A 75 0.67 4.80 -16.66
CA GLY A 75 0.14 5.12 -17.98
C GLY A 75 -0.97 6.16 -17.96
N PHE A 76 -0.98 7.03 -16.97
CA PHE A 76 -1.88 8.19 -16.99
C PHE A 76 -1.54 9.09 -18.18
N PRO A 77 -2.54 9.66 -18.92
CA PRO A 77 -2.28 10.50 -20.08
C PRO A 77 -1.26 11.60 -19.80
N GLY A 78 -0.27 11.74 -20.69
CA GLY A 78 0.82 12.67 -20.56
C GLY A 78 1.96 12.26 -19.61
N GLU A 79 1.94 11.05 -19.03
CA GLU A 79 3.03 10.54 -18.22
C GLU A 79 4.27 10.29 -19.07
N THR A 80 5.37 10.97 -18.79
CA THR A 80 6.67 10.74 -19.45
C THR A 80 7.46 9.63 -18.76
N GLU A 81 8.59 9.23 -19.33
CA GLU A 81 9.49 8.29 -18.66
C GLU A 81 10.07 8.87 -17.37
N GLU A 82 10.39 10.16 -17.38
CA GLU A 82 10.88 10.87 -16.20
C GLU A 82 9.85 10.87 -15.07
N ASP A 83 8.56 11.09 -15.38
CA ASP A 83 7.47 11.00 -14.39
C ASP A 83 7.32 9.59 -13.80
N PHE A 84 7.48 8.58 -14.65
CA PHE A 84 7.46 7.19 -14.20
C PHE A 84 8.66 6.88 -13.30
N GLU A 85 9.87 7.33 -13.65
CA GLU A 85 11.06 7.16 -12.80
C GLU A 85 10.94 7.91 -11.46
N GLU A 86 10.27 9.06 -11.41
CA GLU A 86 9.93 9.70 -10.13
C GLU A 86 9.02 8.83 -9.28
N THR A 87 8.08 8.09 -9.89
CA THR A 87 7.24 7.12 -9.18
C THR A 87 8.07 5.96 -8.64
N MET A 88 9.00 5.43 -9.44
CA MET A 88 9.93 4.37 -9.02
C MET A 88 10.85 4.83 -7.88
N ASP A 89 11.33 6.08 -7.92
CA ASP A 89 12.13 6.68 -6.83
C ASP A 89 11.34 6.68 -5.51
N VAL A 90 10.07 7.11 -5.53
CA VAL A 90 9.22 7.08 -4.34
C VAL A 90 9.03 5.66 -3.83
N VAL A 91 8.76 4.70 -4.70
CA VAL A 91 8.60 3.28 -4.32
C VAL A 91 9.85 2.75 -3.62
N ARG A 92 11.03 3.01 -4.18
CA ARG A 92 12.34 2.60 -3.61
C ARG A 92 12.64 3.28 -2.27
N ARG A 93 12.29 4.54 -2.12
CA ARG A 93 12.51 5.31 -0.88
C ARG A 93 11.52 4.90 0.22
N VAL A 94 10.25 4.81 -0.12
CA VAL A 94 9.21 4.47 0.87
C VAL A 94 9.24 3.00 1.22
N ARG A 95 9.56 2.09 0.30
CA ARG A 95 9.57 0.64 0.54
C ARG A 95 8.26 0.18 1.17
N TYR A 96 7.21 0.18 0.39
CA TYR A 96 5.87 -0.24 0.82
C TYR A 96 5.84 -1.73 1.21
N ASP A 97 4.99 -2.07 2.16
CA ASP A 97 4.73 -3.47 2.53
C ASP A 97 3.91 -4.18 1.44
N SER A 98 3.02 -3.44 0.79
CA SER A 98 2.29 -3.87 -0.41
C SER A 98 1.85 -2.65 -1.21
N ALA A 99 1.67 -2.79 -2.52
CA ALA A 99 1.07 -1.77 -3.37
C ALA A 99 0.05 -2.39 -4.31
N PHE A 100 -1.09 -1.73 -4.43
CA PHE A 100 -2.06 -2.01 -5.48
C PHE A 100 -1.67 -1.22 -6.71
N THR A 101 -1.24 -1.92 -7.76
CA THR A 101 -0.76 -1.33 -8.99
C THR A 101 -1.84 -1.42 -10.05
N PHE A 102 -2.13 -0.32 -10.71
CA PHE A 102 -3.18 -0.21 -11.72
C PHE A 102 -2.62 0.38 -13.02
N ILE A 103 -3.09 -0.14 -14.13
CA ILE A 103 -2.97 0.53 -15.42
C ILE A 103 -4.12 1.54 -15.52
N TYR A 104 -3.80 2.76 -15.96
CA TYR A 104 -4.84 3.77 -16.20
C TYR A 104 -5.91 3.22 -17.15
N SER A 105 -7.15 3.35 -16.77
CA SER A 105 -8.30 2.97 -17.59
C SER A 105 -9.18 4.19 -17.86
N LYS A 106 -9.50 4.43 -19.14
CA LYS A 106 -10.37 5.52 -19.56
C LYS A 106 -11.75 5.38 -18.95
N ARG A 107 -12.19 6.41 -18.23
CA ARG A 107 -13.53 6.47 -17.65
C ARG A 107 -14.33 7.56 -18.36
N THR A 108 -15.42 7.18 -19.02
CA THR A 108 -16.32 8.14 -19.68
C THR A 108 -16.71 9.29 -18.76
N GLY A 109 -16.64 10.52 -19.28
CA GLY A 109 -16.99 11.72 -18.52
C GLY A 109 -15.88 12.30 -17.65
N THR A 110 -14.65 11.73 -17.70
CA THR A 110 -13.48 12.31 -17.01
C THR A 110 -12.63 13.12 -18.00
N PRO A 111 -12.00 14.25 -17.56
CA PRO A 111 -11.09 15.01 -18.42
C PRO A 111 -9.96 14.15 -19.00
N ALA A 112 -9.39 13.25 -18.21
CA ALA A 112 -8.30 12.37 -18.64
C ALA A 112 -8.69 11.43 -19.80
N ALA A 113 -9.96 11.07 -19.93
CA ALA A 113 -10.42 10.21 -21.04
C ALA A 113 -10.37 10.92 -22.42
N THR A 114 -10.35 12.24 -22.44
CA THR A 114 -10.36 13.09 -23.65
C THR A 114 -9.02 13.77 -23.91
N MET A 115 -7.99 13.49 -23.12
CA MET A 115 -6.64 14.01 -23.35
C MET A 115 -6.04 13.33 -24.60
N ASP A 116 -5.32 14.12 -25.41
CA ASP A 116 -4.73 13.66 -26.68
C ASP A 116 -3.46 12.84 -26.49
N ASP A 117 -2.74 13.06 -25.37
CA ASP A 117 -1.45 12.45 -25.06
C ASP A 117 -1.58 11.10 -24.33
N GLN A 118 -2.43 10.23 -24.87
CA GLN A 118 -2.57 8.85 -24.39
C GLN A 118 -1.27 8.06 -24.65
N ILE A 119 -0.87 7.29 -23.64
CA ILE A 119 0.38 6.51 -23.70
C ILE A 119 0.15 5.22 -24.53
N PRO A 120 1.09 4.83 -25.40
CA PRO A 120 1.03 3.55 -26.12
C PRO A 120 0.99 2.34 -25.16
N GLU A 121 0.19 1.33 -25.50
CA GLU A 121 -0.02 0.16 -24.64
C GLU A 121 1.28 -0.59 -24.32
N GLU A 122 2.20 -0.67 -25.30
CA GLU A 122 3.51 -1.30 -25.12
C GLU A 122 4.37 -0.61 -24.04
N VAL A 123 4.34 0.73 -24.02
CA VAL A 123 5.05 1.54 -23.01
C VAL A 123 4.40 1.34 -21.64
N ILE A 124 3.07 1.37 -21.57
CA ILE A 124 2.34 1.14 -20.33
C ILE A 124 2.69 -0.23 -19.75
N LYS A 125 2.68 -1.27 -20.59
CA LYS A 125 3.00 -2.63 -20.15
C LYS A 125 4.42 -2.75 -19.62
N GLU A 126 5.39 -2.18 -20.33
CA GLU A 126 6.80 -2.17 -19.91
C GLU A 126 6.97 -1.50 -18.54
N ARG A 127 6.40 -0.31 -18.35
CA ARG A 127 6.44 0.41 -17.08
C ARG A 127 5.73 -0.36 -15.97
N PHE A 128 4.58 -0.95 -16.27
CA PHE A 128 3.82 -1.73 -15.30
C PHE A 128 4.60 -2.95 -14.83
N ASP A 129 5.25 -3.67 -15.73
CA ASP A 129 6.08 -4.84 -15.40
C ASP A 129 7.27 -4.46 -14.51
N ARG A 130 7.92 -3.31 -14.79
CA ARG A 130 9.01 -2.76 -13.95
C ARG A 130 8.52 -2.41 -12.55
N LEU A 131 7.39 -1.70 -12.47
CA LEU A 131 6.79 -1.33 -11.18
C LEU A 131 6.40 -2.57 -10.36
N LEU A 132 5.74 -3.54 -11.01
CA LEU A 132 5.30 -4.76 -10.36
C LEU A 132 6.47 -5.55 -9.79
N HIS A 133 7.55 -5.70 -10.59
CA HIS A 133 8.77 -6.37 -10.15
C HIS A 133 9.40 -5.70 -8.92
N GLU A 134 9.54 -4.38 -8.94
CA GLU A 134 10.12 -3.61 -7.81
C GLU A 134 9.28 -3.77 -6.54
N VAL A 135 7.96 -3.59 -6.66
CA VAL A 135 7.02 -3.72 -5.53
C VAL A 135 7.06 -5.12 -4.94
N GLN A 136 7.03 -6.16 -5.79
CA GLN A 136 7.09 -7.56 -5.34
C GLN A 136 8.40 -7.88 -4.64
N THR A 137 9.53 -7.40 -5.17
CA THR A 137 10.85 -7.57 -4.56
C THR A 137 10.90 -6.96 -3.16
N ILE A 138 10.46 -5.71 -3.03
CA ILE A 138 10.43 -5.02 -1.73
C ILE A 138 9.50 -5.73 -0.74
N SER A 139 8.32 -6.14 -1.19
CA SER A 139 7.33 -6.83 -0.35
C SER A 139 7.87 -8.18 0.14
N ALA A 140 8.51 -8.97 -0.74
CA ALA A 140 9.12 -10.24 -0.38
C ALA A 140 10.27 -10.06 0.62
N GLU A 141 11.15 -9.07 0.43
CA GLU A 141 12.22 -8.76 1.37
C GLU A 141 11.70 -8.39 2.78
N LYS A 142 10.58 -7.65 2.84
CA LYS A 142 9.96 -7.26 4.10
C LYS A 142 9.27 -8.45 4.77
N ALA A 143 8.56 -9.26 4.02
CA ALA A 143 7.93 -10.48 4.52
C ALA A 143 8.97 -11.48 5.04
N GLY A 144 10.06 -11.69 4.32
CA GLY A 144 11.15 -12.59 4.72
C GLY A 144 11.82 -12.20 6.06
N LYS A 145 11.78 -10.92 6.45
CA LYS A 145 12.27 -10.49 7.77
C LYS A 145 11.41 -10.97 8.94
N LEU A 146 10.18 -11.39 8.68
CA LEU A 146 9.27 -11.91 9.69
C LEU A 146 9.44 -13.42 9.92
N THR A 147 10.08 -14.14 9.00
CA THR A 147 10.32 -15.59 9.10
C THR A 147 11.08 -15.92 10.39
N GLY A 148 10.62 -16.93 11.09
CA GLY A 148 11.16 -17.38 12.39
C GLY A 148 10.71 -16.57 13.60
N GLN A 149 9.97 -15.47 13.41
CA GLN A 149 9.43 -14.69 14.51
C GLN A 149 8.10 -15.28 15.03
N THR A 150 7.89 -15.19 16.34
CA THR A 150 6.60 -15.50 16.95
C THR A 150 5.81 -14.22 17.13
N LEU A 151 4.70 -14.08 16.38
CA LEU A 151 3.91 -12.85 16.35
C LEU A 151 2.43 -13.11 16.72
N PRO A 152 1.74 -12.12 17.32
CA PRO A 152 0.32 -12.21 17.63
C PRO A 152 -0.51 -12.09 16.34
N VAL A 153 -1.43 -13.01 16.15
CA VAL A 153 -2.35 -13.11 15.01
C VAL A 153 -3.79 -13.06 15.51
N LEU A 154 -4.58 -12.13 15.02
CA LEU A 154 -6.03 -12.15 15.22
C LEU A 154 -6.63 -13.16 14.25
N VAL A 155 -7.28 -14.21 14.79
CA VAL A 155 -7.96 -15.21 13.96
C VAL A 155 -9.30 -14.64 13.49
N GLU A 156 -9.51 -14.61 12.18
CA GLU A 156 -10.71 -14.01 11.58
C GLU A 156 -11.70 -15.05 11.08
N GLU A 157 -11.21 -16.15 10.49
CA GLU A 157 -12.06 -17.15 9.86
C GLU A 157 -11.38 -18.53 9.75
N VAL A 158 -12.16 -19.56 9.48
CA VAL A 158 -11.65 -20.85 9.01
C VAL A 158 -11.27 -20.71 7.54
N ASN A 159 -10.12 -21.25 7.13
CA ASN A 159 -9.68 -21.16 5.75
C ASN A 159 -10.66 -21.86 4.79
N GLY A 160 -11.08 -21.15 3.76
CA GLY A 160 -12.08 -21.65 2.82
C GLY A 160 -11.60 -22.76 1.87
N GLN A 161 -10.29 -22.93 1.72
CA GLN A 161 -9.69 -23.97 0.87
C GLN A 161 -9.27 -25.20 1.67
N ASP A 162 -8.80 -25.00 2.89
CA ASP A 162 -8.39 -26.07 3.81
C ASP A 162 -8.97 -25.80 5.22
N THR A 163 -10.00 -26.53 5.58
CA THR A 163 -10.70 -26.37 6.85
C THR A 163 -9.90 -26.82 8.09
N SER A 164 -8.73 -27.44 7.90
CA SER A 164 -7.78 -27.73 8.99
C SER A 164 -6.96 -26.50 9.40
N LEU A 165 -7.04 -25.41 8.59
CA LEU A 165 -6.35 -24.17 8.83
C LEU A 165 -7.36 -23.06 9.21
N VAL A 166 -6.87 -22.08 9.97
CA VAL A 166 -7.52 -20.80 10.18
C VAL A 166 -6.75 -19.71 9.47
N THR A 167 -7.46 -18.66 9.13
CA THR A 167 -6.89 -17.44 8.51
C THR A 167 -6.95 -16.32 9.55
N GLY A 168 -5.83 -15.61 9.69
CA GLY A 168 -5.76 -14.48 10.61
C GLY A 168 -4.92 -13.34 10.07
N LYS A 169 -4.89 -12.25 10.83
CA LYS A 169 -4.16 -11.02 10.51
C LYS A 169 -3.12 -10.70 11.57
N LEU A 170 -1.92 -10.36 11.10
CA LEU A 170 -0.89 -9.72 11.92
C LEU A 170 -1.24 -8.25 12.18
N THR A 171 -0.54 -7.60 13.11
CA THR A 171 -0.70 -6.17 13.39
C THR A 171 -0.36 -5.26 12.21
N ASN A 172 0.47 -5.73 11.28
CA ASN A 172 0.81 -5.06 10.02
C ASN A 172 -0.17 -5.36 8.88
N ASN A 173 -1.31 -6.02 9.18
CA ASN A 173 -2.35 -6.43 8.25
C ASN A 173 -1.96 -7.56 7.26
N SER A 174 -0.80 -8.20 7.44
CA SER A 174 -0.45 -9.39 6.66
C SER A 174 -1.35 -10.56 7.03
N THR A 175 -1.75 -11.32 6.01
CA THR A 175 -2.55 -12.53 6.19
C THR A 175 -1.64 -13.72 6.48
N VAL A 176 -2.02 -14.54 7.45
CA VAL A 176 -1.35 -15.81 7.76
C VAL A 176 -2.37 -16.93 7.87
N HIS A 177 -1.93 -18.13 7.50
CA HIS A 177 -2.70 -19.36 7.60
C HIS A 177 -1.93 -20.34 8.50
N PHE A 178 -2.62 -20.93 9.47
CA PHE A 178 -1.99 -21.86 10.40
C PHE A 178 -3.02 -22.89 10.91
N PRO A 179 -2.58 -24.07 11.40
CA PRO A 179 -3.49 -25.08 11.95
C PRO A 179 -4.35 -24.52 13.07
N GLY A 180 -5.66 -24.74 13.00
CA GLY A 180 -6.60 -24.22 13.98
C GLY A 180 -8.04 -24.65 13.74
N THR A 181 -8.92 -24.27 14.65
CA THR A 181 -10.33 -24.66 14.67
C THR A 181 -11.24 -23.43 14.82
N ALA A 182 -12.50 -23.55 14.48
CA ALA A 182 -13.46 -22.45 14.44
C ALA A 182 -13.66 -21.74 15.80
N ASP A 183 -13.40 -22.40 16.91
CA ASP A 183 -13.48 -21.79 18.25
C ASP A 183 -12.37 -20.77 18.53
N MET A 184 -11.32 -20.76 17.71
CA MET A 184 -10.25 -19.74 17.79
C MET A 184 -10.68 -18.40 17.17
N ILE A 185 -11.76 -18.33 16.38
CA ILE A 185 -12.20 -17.09 15.73
C ILE A 185 -12.46 -16.00 16.78
N GLY A 186 -11.91 -14.79 16.51
CA GLY A 186 -11.99 -13.64 17.42
C GLY A 186 -10.96 -13.65 18.55
N THR A 187 -10.09 -14.66 18.63
CA THR A 187 -8.99 -14.72 19.59
C THR A 187 -7.65 -14.27 18.97
N ILE A 188 -6.70 -13.94 19.81
CA ILE A 188 -5.30 -13.64 19.40
C ILE A 188 -4.44 -14.85 19.75
N GLN A 189 -3.77 -15.41 18.74
CA GLN A 189 -2.86 -16.55 18.88
C GLN A 189 -1.43 -16.11 18.58
N ASN A 190 -0.45 -16.64 19.33
CA ASN A 190 0.96 -16.44 19.03
C ASN A 190 1.42 -17.52 18.06
N VAL A 191 1.82 -17.13 16.86
CA VAL A 191 2.18 -18.04 15.77
C VAL A 191 3.61 -17.79 15.35
N VAL A 192 4.38 -18.89 15.18
CA VAL A 192 5.70 -18.83 14.54
C VAL A 192 5.49 -18.72 13.04
N LEU A 193 6.09 -17.71 12.42
CA LEU A 193 5.97 -17.50 10.98
C LEU A 193 7.02 -18.35 10.26
N GLU A 194 6.54 -19.19 9.35
CA GLU A 194 7.33 -19.99 8.41
C GLU A 194 7.17 -19.40 7.00
N GLU A 195 7.98 -19.87 6.03
CA GLU A 195 7.88 -19.44 4.63
C GLU A 195 6.58 -19.87 3.97
#